data_7a9291150b771fc4e7270d1d44519c15
#
_entry.id   7a9291150b771fc4e7270d1d44519c15
#
_cell.length_a   1.000
_cell.length_b   1.000
_cell.length_c   1.000
_cell.angle_alpha   90.00
_cell.angle_beta   90.00
_cell.angle_gamma   90.00
#
_symmetry.space_group_name_H-M   'P 1'
#
loop_
_entity.id
_entity.type
_entity.pdbx_description
1 polymer ?
#
loop_
_entity_poly.entity_id
_entity_poly.type
_entity_poly.pdbx_seq_one_letter_code
_entity_poly.pdbx_strand_id
1 'polypeptide(L)'
;MRRKIYDTLLAWKKEGGKTALLIDGARRVGKSYVAEEFAKAEYKSYILIDFNRASKDVTDLFDRYLDDLDTLFLYLSTYYNVRLYPRESLIIFDEVQLCPRARSAIKYLVRDGRYDYLETGSLMSIRKNVKDILIPSEERHLQMFPLDFEEFLWALGNEQFMPLVARCFAKKTPMGQALHRKGMDYYRQYMICLLYTSPSPRDT
;
A
#
# COMPACT_ATOMS: atom_id res chain seq x y z
N MET A 1 2.69 9.91 -7.97
CA MET A 1 4.01 9.37 -8.39
C MET A 1 3.83 7.90 -8.76
N ARG A 2 4.28 7.49 -9.95
CA ARG A 2 4.13 6.10 -10.44
C ARG A 2 5.02 5.13 -9.63
N ARG A 3 4.48 3.96 -9.27
CA ARG A 3 5.18 2.88 -8.57
C ARG A 3 4.87 1.54 -9.25
N LYS A 4 5.84 0.65 -9.34
CA LYS A 4 5.66 -0.70 -9.96
C LYS A 4 4.62 -1.54 -9.23
N ILE A 5 4.50 -1.37 -7.92
CA ILE A 5 3.49 -2.05 -7.09
C ILE A 5 2.06 -1.78 -7.58
N TYR A 6 1.81 -0.66 -8.27
CA TYR A 6 0.48 -0.27 -8.75
C TYR A 6 -0.10 -1.30 -9.74
N ASP A 7 0.73 -1.89 -10.60
CA ASP A 7 0.29 -2.92 -11.53
C ASP A 7 -0.20 -4.18 -10.81
N THR A 8 0.42 -4.51 -9.68
CA THR A 8 -0.01 -5.62 -8.80
C THR A 8 -1.34 -5.31 -8.11
N LEU A 9 -1.54 -4.06 -7.69
CA LEU A 9 -2.82 -3.60 -7.12
C LEU A 9 -3.95 -3.70 -8.14
N LEU A 10 -3.70 -3.31 -9.41
CA LEU A 10 -4.66 -3.45 -10.50
C LEU A 10 -5.01 -4.92 -10.78
N ALA A 11 -4.02 -5.81 -10.76
CA ALA A 11 -4.24 -7.25 -10.93
C ALA A 11 -5.11 -7.80 -9.80
N TRP A 12 -4.80 -7.45 -8.54
CA TRP A 12 -5.60 -7.84 -7.38
C TRP A 12 -7.06 -7.34 -7.46
N LYS A 13 -7.28 -6.07 -7.83
CA LYS A 13 -8.64 -5.53 -8.00
C LYS A 13 -9.47 -6.34 -9.00
N LYS A 14 -8.85 -6.78 -10.11
CA LYS A 14 -9.51 -7.61 -11.14
C LYS A 14 -9.95 -8.98 -10.61
N GLU A 15 -9.37 -9.49 -9.54
CA GLU A 15 -9.77 -10.74 -8.90
C GLU A 15 -11.11 -10.64 -8.14
N GLY A 16 -11.59 -9.40 -7.94
CA GLY A 16 -12.93 -9.14 -7.45
C GLY A 16 -13.12 -9.41 -5.96
N GLY A 17 -12.21 -8.93 -5.08
CA GLY A 17 -12.39 -8.97 -3.62
C GLY A 17 -12.34 -10.35 -2.97
N LYS A 18 -11.73 -11.32 -3.63
CA LYS A 18 -11.55 -12.68 -3.08
C LYS A 18 -10.65 -12.72 -1.85
N THR A 19 -9.75 -11.74 -1.76
CA THR A 19 -8.82 -11.60 -0.64
C THR A 19 -8.64 -10.11 -0.30
N ALA A 20 -8.39 -9.81 0.96
CA ALA A 20 -7.79 -8.53 1.33
C ALA A 20 -6.32 -8.49 0.88
N LEU A 21 -5.76 -7.30 0.73
CA LEU A 21 -4.36 -7.12 0.36
C LEU A 21 -3.64 -6.32 1.44
N LEU A 22 -2.63 -6.92 2.07
CA LEU A 22 -1.75 -6.23 3.01
C LEU A 22 -0.47 -5.76 2.30
N ILE A 23 -0.29 -4.45 2.20
CA ILE A 23 0.97 -3.84 1.78
C ILE A 23 1.87 -3.71 3.00
N ASP A 24 2.89 -4.55 3.08
CA ASP A 24 3.91 -4.47 4.12
C ASP A 24 5.22 -3.88 3.59
N GLY A 25 6.08 -3.44 4.49
CA GLY A 25 7.39 -2.89 4.14
C GLY A 25 7.91 -1.90 5.17
N ALA A 26 9.11 -1.38 4.94
CA ALA A 26 9.75 -0.43 5.84
C ALA A 26 8.89 0.83 6.06
N ARG A 27 9.14 1.53 7.17
CA ARG A 27 8.52 2.85 7.39
C ARG A 27 8.96 3.84 6.30
N ARG A 28 8.07 4.78 5.95
CA ARG A 28 8.33 5.87 5.00
C ARG A 28 8.58 5.45 3.54
N VAL A 29 8.32 4.21 3.14
CA VAL A 29 8.43 3.79 1.73
C VAL A 29 7.24 4.22 0.87
N GLY A 30 6.18 4.82 1.47
CA GLY A 30 5.04 5.37 0.75
C GLY A 30 3.83 4.43 0.66
N LYS A 31 3.68 3.45 1.57
CA LYS A 31 2.56 2.49 1.58
C LYS A 31 1.19 3.17 1.60
N SER A 32 0.95 4.02 2.61
CA SER A 32 -0.32 4.75 2.76
C SER A 32 -0.61 5.65 1.58
N TYR A 33 0.42 6.32 1.04
CA TYR A 33 0.29 7.16 -0.16
C TYR A 33 -0.17 6.36 -1.37
N VAL A 34 0.47 5.22 -1.65
CA VAL A 34 0.10 4.37 -2.81
C VAL A 34 -1.30 3.79 -2.63
N ALA A 35 -1.65 3.35 -1.42
CA ALA A 35 -2.98 2.83 -1.10
C ALA A 35 -4.07 3.89 -1.36
N GLU A 36 -3.85 5.12 -0.90
CA GLU A 36 -4.81 6.20 -1.08
C GLU A 36 -4.92 6.66 -2.55
N GLU A 37 -3.79 6.80 -3.26
CA GLU A 37 -3.80 7.14 -4.69
C GLU A 37 -4.48 6.06 -5.53
N PHE A 38 -4.28 4.80 -5.19
CA PHE A 38 -4.97 3.69 -5.83
C PHE A 38 -6.48 3.76 -5.59
N ALA A 39 -6.90 4.04 -4.35
CA ALA A 39 -8.31 4.20 -4.02
C ALA A 39 -8.97 5.33 -4.80
N LYS A 40 -8.31 6.50 -4.88
CA LYS A 40 -8.81 7.67 -5.60
C LYS A 40 -8.96 7.43 -7.11
N ALA A 41 -8.04 6.67 -7.69
CA ALA A 41 -8.02 6.43 -9.13
C ALA A 41 -8.96 5.30 -9.57
N GLU A 42 -9.10 4.27 -8.73
CA GLU A 42 -9.68 3.01 -9.13
C GLU A 42 -11.05 2.70 -8.54
N TYR A 43 -11.48 3.44 -7.51
CA TYR A 43 -12.75 3.21 -6.83
C TYR A 43 -13.64 4.45 -6.85
N LYS A 44 -14.94 4.22 -6.82
CA LYS A 44 -15.95 5.28 -6.79
C LYS A 44 -15.95 6.04 -5.47
N SER A 45 -15.66 5.35 -4.38
CA SER A 45 -15.46 5.92 -3.06
C SER A 45 -14.52 5.06 -2.23
N TYR A 46 -13.94 5.65 -1.20
CA TYR A 46 -13.09 4.90 -0.26
C TYR A 46 -13.21 5.48 1.14
N ILE A 47 -12.94 4.64 2.14
CA ILE A 47 -12.70 5.06 3.53
C ILE A 47 -11.26 4.70 3.86
N LEU A 48 -10.49 5.66 4.39
CA LEU A 48 -9.16 5.45 4.94
C LEU A 48 -9.24 5.59 6.46
N ILE A 49 -8.97 4.49 7.15
CA ILE A 49 -8.91 4.42 8.62
C ILE A 49 -7.43 4.35 9.02
N ASP A 50 -6.86 5.50 9.39
CA ASP A 50 -5.51 5.58 9.95
C ASP A 50 -5.57 5.22 11.45
N PHE A 51 -5.21 4.00 11.81
CA PHE A 51 -5.25 3.53 13.20
C PHE A 51 -4.24 4.21 14.12
N ASN A 52 -3.29 4.95 13.58
CA ASN A 52 -2.41 5.79 14.38
C ASN A 52 -3.12 7.06 14.89
N ARG A 53 -4.20 7.47 14.22
CA ARG A 53 -4.97 8.69 14.51
C ARG A 53 -6.44 8.42 14.82
N ALA A 54 -6.91 7.22 14.58
CA ALA A 54 -8.29 6.84 14.80
C ALA A 54 -8.70 7.07 16.26
N SER A 55 -9.88 7.63 16.46
CA SER A 55 -10.46 7.77 17.79
C SER A 55 -10.80 6.41 18.39
N LYS A 56 -10.91 6.35 19.71
CA LYS A 56 -11.36 5.15 20.39
C LYS A 56 -12.75 4.70 19.89
N ASP A 57 -13.63 5.64 19.58
CA ASP A 57 -14.96 5.34 19.08
C ASP A 57 -14.91 4.51 17.78
N VAL A 58 -13.98 4.84 16.87
CA VAL A 58 -13.79 4.09 15.61
C VAL A 58 -13.23 2.69 15.87
N THR A 59 -12.24 2.56 16.76
CA THR A 59 -11.68 1.24 17.10
C THR A 59 -12.68 0.36 17.81
N ASP A 60 -13.51 0.91 18.71
CA ASP A 60 -14.56 0.21 19.42
C ASP A 60 -15.67 -0.33 18.51
N LEU A 61 -15.87 0.22 17.29
CA LEU A 61 -16.80 -0.33 16.31
C LEU A 61 -16.43 -1.78 15.94
N PHE A 62 -15.13 -2.06 15.80
CA PHE A 62 -14.65 -3.41 15.48
C PHE A 62 -14.78 -4.39 16.65
N ASP A 63 -14.96 -3.91 17.88
CA ASP A 63 -15.26 -4.77 19.03
C ASP A 63 -16.76 -5.04 19.17
N ARG A 64 -17.61 -4.08 18.79
CA ARG A 64 -19.05 -4.12 19.08
C ARG A 64 -19.88 -4.68 17.93
N TYR A 65 -19.48 -4.48 16.68
CA TYR A 65 -20.35 -4.69 15.52
C TYR A 65 -19.79 -5.67 14.48
N LEU A 66 -18.83 -6.54 14.85
CA LEU A 66 -18.34 -7.57 13.92
C LEU A 66 -19.41 -8.64 13.58
N ASP A 67 -20.38 -8.83 14.46
CA ASP A 67 -21.50 -9.73 14.23
C ASP A 67 -22.66 -9.05 13.47
N ASP A 68 -22.62 -7.72 13.31
CA ASP A 68 -23.59 -6.90 12.57
C ASP A 68 -22.86 -5.93 11.62
N LEU A 69 -22.44 -6.47 10.49
CA LEU A 69 -21.66 -5.69 9.49
C LEU A 69 -22.49 -4.56 8.86
N ASP A 70 -23.82 -4.66 8.84
CA ASP A 70 -24.66 -3.57 8.31
C ASP A 70 -24.56 -2.34 9.21
N THR A 71 -24.64 -2.55 10.51
CA THR A 71 -24.44 -1.48 11.49
C THR A 71 -23.01 -0.96 11.45
N LEU A 72 -21.99 -1.83 11.37
CA LEU A 72 -20.59 -1.42 11.26
C LEU A 72 -20.38 -0.46 10.07
N PHE A 73 -20.82 -0.83 8.88
CA PHE A 73 -20.63 0.00 7.69
C PHE A 73 -21.47 1.26 7.72
N LEU A 74 -22.65 1.24 8.33
CA LEU A 74 -23.44 2.44 8.53
C LEU A 74 -22.71 3.46 9.41
N TYR A 75 -22.11 3.02 10.53
CA TYR A 75 -21.33 3.90 11.40
C TYR A 75 -20.08 4.42 10.69
N LEU A 76 -19.31 3.57 10.00
CA LEU A 76 -18.13 3.99 9.25
C LEU A 76 -18.49 5.01 8.15
N SER A 77 -19.53 4.75 7.36
CA SER A 77 -20.02 5.68 6.33
C SER A 77 -20.40 7.03 6.91
N THR A 78 -21.10 7.01 8.04
CA THR A 78 -21.55 8.23 8.72
C THR A 78 -20.38 8.99 9.32
N TYR A 79 -19.48 8.30 10.02
CA TYR A 79 -18.34 8.93 10.68
C TYR A 79 -17.37 9.60 9.70
N TYR A 80 -17.08 8.91 8.59
CA TYR A 80 -16.19 9.44 7.53
C TYR A 80 -16.93 10.29 6.48
N ASN A 81 -18.25 10.42 6.59
CA ASN A 81 -19.10 11.12 5.62
C ASN A 81 -18.86 10.63 4.17
N VAL A 82 -18.76 9.32 3.99
CA VAL A 82 -18.51 8.66 2.71
C VAL A 82 -19.61 7.65 2.41
N ARG A 83 -20.24 7.78 1.24
CA ARG A 83 -21.18 6.76 0.75
C ARG A 83 -20.41 5.58 0.21
N LEU A 84 -20.69 4.38 0.71
CA LEU A 84 -20.13 3.13 0.24
C LEU A 84 -21.03 2.49 -0.83
N TYR A 85 -20.41 1.96 -1.87
CA TYR A 85 -21.07 1.30 -2.99
C TYR A 85 -20.55 -0.15 -3.09
N PRO A 86 -21.44 -1.17 -3.07
CA PRO A 86 -21.03 -2.56 -3.17
C PRO A 86 -20.19 -2.79 -4.43
N ARG A 87 -19.04 -3.44 -4.26
CA ARG A 87 -18.05 -3.77 -5.29
C ARG A 87 -17.39 -2.57 -6.00
N GLU A 88 -17.70 -1.34 -5.59
CA GLU A 88 -17.14 -0.11 -6.15
C GLU A 88 -16.44 0.76 -5.09
N SER A 89 -16.39 0.30 -3.83
CA SER A 89 -15.72 1.01 -2.74
C SER A 89 -14.58 0.21 -2.14
N LEU A 90 -13.53 0.93 -1.71
CA LEU A 90 -12.37 0.38 -1.01
C LEU A 90 -12.34 0.86 0.44
N ILE A 91 -12.08 -0.04 1.37
CA ILE A 91 -11.81 0.31 2.77
C ILE A 91 -10.32 0.05 3.04
N ILE A 92 -9.60 1.10 3.43
CA ILE A 92 -8.18 1.05 3.72
C ILE A 92 -7.97 1.07 5.24
N PHE A 93 -7.27 0.07 5.76
CA PHE A 93 -6.80 -0.02 7.13
C PHE A 93 -5.32 0.35 7.18
N ASP A 94 -5.03 1.62 7.48
CA ASP A 94 -3.65 2.12 7.56
C ASP A 94 -3.06 1.87 8.95
N GLU A 95 -1.82 1.36 9.00
CA GLU A 95 -1.12 0.92 10.21
C GLU A 95 -1.95 -0.10 11.03
N VAL A 96 -2.47 -1.12 10.34
CA VAL A 96 -3.43 -2.13 10.87
C VAL A 96 -2.93 -2.86 12.12
N GLN A 97 -1.62 -2.96 12.35
CA GLN A 97 -1.05 -3.58 13.55
C GLN A 97 -1.40 -2.82 14.85
N LEU A 98 -1.90 -1.58 14.76
CA LEU A 98 -2.35 -0.79 15.92
C LEU A 98 -3.78 -1.14 16.34
N CYS A 99 -4.54 -1.85 15.49
CA CYS A 99 -5.88 -2.34 15.81
C CYS A 99 -6.01 -3.85 15.50
N PRO A 100 -5.58 -4.74 16.40
CA PRO A 100 -5.64 -6.19 16.21
C PRO A 100 -7.04 -6.71 15.89
N ARG A 101 -8.07 -6.07 16.43
CA ARG A 101 -9.47 -6.42 16.17
C ARG A 101 -9.89 -6.15 14.74
N ALA A 102 -9.54 -4.99 14.19
CA ALA A 102 -9.81 -4.67 12.78
C ALA A 102 -9.11 -5.68 11.85
N ARG A 103 -7.86 -6.05 12.16
CA ARG A 103 -7.15 -7.08 11.41
C ARG A 103 -7.82 -8.45 11.49
N SER A 104 -8.26 -8.87 12.67
CA SER A 104 -8.98 -10.13 12.83
C SER A 104 -10.34 -10.12 12.12
N ALA A 105 -10.94 -8.93 11.94
CA ALA A 105 -12.19 -8.73 11.23
C ALA A 105 -12.09 -9.02 9.72
N ILE A 106 -10.91 -8.90 9.12
CA ILE A 106 -10.67 -9.07 7.68
C ILE A 106 -11.31 -10.35 7.14
N LYS A 107 -11.18 -11.44 7.86
CA LYS A 107 -11.80 -12.72 7.48
C LYS A 107 -13.32 -12.60 7.26
N TYR A 108 -14.01 -11.92 8.15
CA TYR A 108 -15.46 -11.74 8.09
C TYR A 108 -15.83 -10.72 7.00
N LEU A 109 -15.08 -9.64 6.91
CA LEU A 109 -15.27 -8.56 5.94
C LEU A 109 -15.08 -9.06 4.49
N VAL A 110 -14.05 -9.85 4.23
CA VAL A 110 -13.82 -10.46 2.90
C VAL A 110 -14.92 -11.46 2.55
N ARG A 111 -15.39 -12.26 3.51
CA ARG A 111 -16.50 -13.21 3.30
C ARG A 111 -17.83 -12.52 3.00
N ASP A 112 -18.08 -11.37 3.60
CA ASP A 112 -19.25 -10.53 3.29
C ASP A 112 -19.25 -10.06 1.83
N GLY A 113 -18.07 -9.75 1.28
CA GLY A 113 -17.86 -9.53 -0.15
C GLY A 113 -18.41 -8.22 -0.70
N ARG A 114 -18.95 -7.33 0.12
CA ARG A 114 -19.51 -6.04 -0.33
C ARG A 114 -18.45 -5.06 -0.81
N TYR A 115 -17.29 -5.04 -0.16
CA TYR A 115 -16.24 -4.07 -0.45
C TYR A 115 -14.89 -4.77 -0.62
N ASP A 116 -13.93 -4.06 -1.20
CA ASP A 116 -12.55 -4.50 -1.22
C ASP A 116 -11.81 -3.92 0.00
N TYR A 117 -10.80 -4.64 0.49
CA TYR A 117 -10.05 -4.27 1.69
C TYR A 117 -8.56 -4.25 1.39
N LEU A 118 -7.93 -3.12 1.72
CA LEU A 118 -6.49 -2.93 1.60
C LEU A 118 -5.93 -2.53 2.96
N GLU A 119 -4.90 -3.24 3.38
CA GLU A 119 -4.23 -2.99 4.64
C GLU A 119 -2.84 -2.46 4.40
N THR A 120 -2.35 -1.60 5.28
CA THR A 120 -0.93 -1.24 5.33
C THR A 120 -0.37 -1.51 6.70
N GLY A 121 0.92 -1.82 6.75
CA GLY A 121 1.58 -2.02 8.02
C GLY A 121 3.10 -2.16 7.90
N SER A 122 3.80 -1.99 9.01
CA SER A 122 5.23 -2.22 9.06
C SER A 122 5.51 -3.68 9.43
N LEU A 123 6.32 -4.37 8.63
CA LEU A 123 6.62 -5.80 8.77
C LEU A 123 7.09 -6.18 10.19
N MET A 124 7.94 -5.36 10.79
CA MET A 124 8.47 -5.62 12.14
C MET A 124 7.41 -5.45 13.22
N SER A 125 6.54 -4.43 13.08
CA SER A 125 5.45 -4.20 14.03
C SER A 125 4.37 -5.29 13.91
N ILE A 126 4.10 -5.75 12.69
CA ILE A 126 3.20 -6.88 12.42
C ILE A 126 3.71 -8.14 13.12
N ARG A 127 5.00 -8.48 12.99
CA ARG A 127 5.59 -9.67 13.62
C ARG A 127 5.66 -9.59 15.14
N LYS A 128 5.90 -8.42 15.71
CA LYS A 128 5.96 -8.22 17.18
C LYS A 128 4.58 -8.33 17.83
N ASN A 129 3.54 -7.85 17.18
CA ASN A 129 2.18 -7.82 17.72
C ASN A 129 1.36 -9.07 17.40
N VAL A 130 1.90 -10.00 16.60
CA VAL A 130 1.19 -11.19 16.06
C VAL A 130 1.39 -12.44 16.89
N LYS A 131 2.01 -12.39 18.08
CA LYS A 131 2.15 -13.61 18.90
C LYS A 131 0.82 -14.30 19.21
N ASP A 132 -0.32 -13.57 19.09
CA ASP A 132 -1.68 -14.07 19.41
C ASP A 132 -2.73 -13.78 18.32
N ILE A 133 -2.34 -13.34 17.10
CA ILE A 133 -3.30 -13.03 16.04
C ILE A 133 -3.16 -14.07 14.93
N LEU A 134 -4.22 -14.82 14.67
CA LEU A 134 -4.36 -15.65 13.47
C LEU A 134 -4.24 -14.74 12.22
N ILE A 135 -3.23 -15.00 11.39
CA ILE A 135 -3.14 -14.37 10.07
C ILE A 135 -4.37 -14.85 9.28
N PRO A 136 -5.24 -13.95 8.81
CA PRO A 136 -6.41 -14.38 8.03
C PRO A 136 -5.97 -15.11 6.77
N SER A 137 -6.56 -16.28 6.50
CA SER A 137 -6.31 -17.03 5.25
C SER A 137 -6.78 -16.27 4.02
N GLU A 138 -7.63 -15.28 4.22
CA GLU A 138 -8.20 -14.38 3.23
C GLU A 138 -7.34 -13.14 2.98
N GLU A 139 -6.13 -13.04 3.57
CA GLU A 139 -5.18 -11.94 3.39
C GLU A 139 -4.03 -12.38 2.47
N ARG A 140 -3.70 -11.54 1.48
CA ARG A 140 -2.52 -11.69 0.63
C ARG A 140 -1.50 -10.61 0.99
N HIS A 141 -0.25 -10.99 1.13
CA HIS A 141 0.85 -10.07 1.42
C HIS A 141 1.49 -9.54 0.13
N LEU A 142 1.75 -8.25 0.11
CA LEU A 142 2.46 -7.56 -0.94
C LEU A 142 3.56 -6.67 -0.32
N GLN A 143 4.81 -7.07 -0.50
CA GLN A 143 5.93 -6.32 0.06
C GLN A 143 6.26 -5.10 -0.79
N MET A 144 6.33 -3.93 -0.14
CA MET A 144 6.72 -2.67 -0.75
C MET A 144 8.13 -2.28 -0.31
N PHE A 145 8.99 -2.06 -1.29
CA PHE A 145 10.36 -1.63 -1.09
C PHE A 145 10.49 -0.10 -1.29
N PRO A 146 11.61 0.52 -0.85
CA PRO A 146 11.97 1.86 -1.30
C PRO A 146 11.95 1.97 -2.84
N LEU A 147 11.95 3.19 -3.36
CA LEU A 147 12.03 3.41 -4.81
C LEU A 147 13.24 2.68 -5.39
N ASP A 148 13.04 1.92 -6.47
CA ASP A 148 14.16 1.48 -7.29
C ASP A 148 14.64 2.60 -8.22
N PHE A 149 15.74 2.38 -8.93
CA PHE A 149 16.33 3.41 -9.78
C PHE A 149 15.41 3.82 -10.93
N GLU A 150 14.64 2.90 -11.48
CA GLU A 150 13.67 3.18 -12.54
C GLU A 150 12.49 4.03 -12.03
N GLU A 151 11.93 3.66 -10.87
CA GLU A 151 10.86 4.44 -10.22
C GLU A 151 11.35 5.85 -9.83
N PHE A 152 12.62 5.97 -9.40
CA PHE A 152 13.25 7.26 -9.15
C PHE A 152 13.34 8.10 -10.42
N LEU A 153 13.73 7.51 -11.55
CA LEU A 153 13.75 8.21 -12.83
C LEU A 153 12.36 8.64 -13.29
N TRP A 154 11.34 7.80 -13.06
CA TRP A 154 9.94 8.18 -13.33
C TRP A 154 9.50 9.39 -12.50
N ALA A 155 9.91 9.43 -11.21
CA ALA A 155 9.63 10.59 -10.35
C ALA A 155 10.28 11.88 -10.84
N LEU A 156 11.40 11.79 -11.57
CA LEU A 156 12.08 12.92 -12.23
C LEU A 156 11.52 13.22 -13.64
N GLY A 157 10.50 12.51 -14.12
CA GLY A 157 9.96 12.64 -15.47
C GLY A 157 10.84 12.04 -16.58
N ASN A 158 11.79 11.15 -16.23
CA ASN A 158 12.75 10.55 -17.17
C ASN A 158 12.38 9.08 -17.49
N GLU A 159 11.16 8.82 -17.92
CA GLU A 159 10.67 7.47 -18.20
C GLU A 159 11.44 6.73 -19.32
N GLN A 160 12.03 7.50 -20.28
CA GLN A 160 12.69 6.92 -21.44
C GLN A 160 14.14 6.45 -21.18
N PHE A 161 14.70 6.78 -20.03
CA PHE A 161 16.12 6.49 -19.77
C PHE A 161 16.38 5.00 -19.60
N MET A 162 15.58 4.30 -18.79
CA MET A 162 15.76 2.84 -18.58
C MET A 162 15.46 2.00 -19.82
N PRO A 163 14.43 2.28 -20.64
CA PRO A 163 14.25 1.62 -21.94
C PRO A 163 15.47 1.77 -22.88
N LEU A 164 16.11 2.94 -22.89
CA LEU A 164 17.34 3.15 -23.67
C LEU A 164 18.49 2.29 -23.12
N VAL A 165 18.70 2.27 -21.79
CA VAL A 165 19.71 1.44 -21.14
C VAL A 165 19.49 -0.04 -21.48
N ALA A 166 18.26 -0.53 -21.34
CA ALA A 166 17.89 -1.91 -21.65
C ALA A 166 18.17 -2.26 -23.13
N ARG A 167 17.85 -1.35 -24.05
CA ARG A 167 18.12 -1.53 -25.49
C ARG A 167 19.62 -1.58 -25.78
N CYS A 168 20.42 -0.70 -25.20
CA CYS A 168 21.87 -0.69 -25.35
C CYS A 168 22.49 -1.97 -24.81
N PHE A 169 22.02 -2.44 -23.65
CA PHE A 169 22.47 -3.69 -23.03
C PHE A 169 22.14 -4.91 -23.92
N ALA A 170 20.88 -5.00 -24.38
CA ALA A 170 20.45 -6.11 -25.24
C ALA A 170 21.23 -6.19 -26.56
N LYS A 171 21.54 -5.01 -27.15
CA LYS A 171 22.30 -4.93 -28.41
C LYS A 171 23.83 -4.94 -28.21
N LYS A 172 24.32 -4.98 -26.97
CA LYS A 172 25.75 -4.84 -26.62
C LYS A 172 26.40 -3.61 -27.27
N THR A 173 25.65 -2.50 -27.38
CA THR A 173 26.14 -1.25 -27.95
C THR A 173 26.35 -0.20 -26.87
N PRO A 174 27.42 0.62 -26.92
CA PRO A 174 27.64 1.66 -25.93
C PRO A 174 26.56 2.76 -26.03
N MET A 175 26.15 3.30 -24.90
CA MET A 175 25.16 4.38 -24.81
C MET A 175 25.70 5.75 -25.27
N GLY A 176 27.01 5.88 -25.42
CA GLY A 176 27.70 7.12 -25.69
C GLY A 176 28.03 7.92 -24.42
N GLN A 177 29.14 8.67 -24.46
CA GLN A 177 29.70 9.31 -23.26
C GLN A 177 28.76 10.32 -22.59
N ALA A 178 28.01 11.10 -23.38
CA ALA A 178 27.09 12.13 -22.85
C ALA A 178 25.96 11.53 -22.03
N LEU A 179 25.29 10.48 -22.57
CA LEU A 179 24.21 9.79 -21.89
C LEU A 179 24.71 8.98 -20.71
N HIS A 180 25.90 8.39 -20.82
CA HIS A 180 26.54 7.69 -19.72
C HIS A 180 26.81 8.63 -18.53
N ARG A 181 27.39 9.82 -18.75
CA ARG A 181 27.59 10.83 -17.69
C ARG A 181 26.25 11.21 -17.04
N LYS A 182 25.23 11.51 -17.85
CA LYS A 182 23.90 11.84 -17.34
C LYS A 182 23.31 10.73 -16.49
N GLY A 183 23.47 9.47 -16.92
CA GLY A 183 23.05 8.31 -16.14
C GLY A 183 23.77 8.18 -14.80
N MET A 184 25.09 8.43 -14.80
CA MET A 184 25.87 8.42 -13.55
C MET A 184 25.48 9.55 -12.60
N ASP A 185 25.08 10.72 -13.13
CA ASP A 185 24.59 11.83 -12.30
C ASP A 185 23.22 11.49 -11.68
N TYR A 186 22.31 10.86 -12.42
CA TYR A 186 21.04 10.34 -11.86
C TYR A 186 21.31 9.27 -10.81
N TYR A 187 22.25 8.36 -11.05
CA TYR A 187 22.57 7.32 -10.10
C TYR A 187 23.13 7.86 -8.78
N ARG A 188 23.99 8.89 -8.85
CA ARG A 188 24.49 9.59 -7.64
C ARG A 188 23.34 10.26 -6.87
N GLN A 189 22.42 10.92 -7.55
CA GLN A 189 21.24 11.53 -6.92
C GLN A 189 20.35 10.46 -6.25
N TYR A 190 20.16 9.32 -6.93
CA TYR A 190 19.41 8.19 -6.38
C TYR A 190 20.06 7.64 -5.10
N MET A 191 21.37 7.46 -5.09
CA MET A 191 22.11 6.99 -3.90
C MET A 191 21.96 7.95 -2.72
N ILE A 192 22.01 9.25 -2.97
CA ILE A 192 21.77 10.26 -1.94
C ILE A 192 20.31 10.16 -1.43
N CYS A 193 19.34 10.06 -2.34
CA CYS A 193 17.95 9.91 -1.98
C CYS A 193 17.71 8.68 -1.08
N LEU A 194 18.31 7.54 -1.39
CA LEU A 194 18.20 6.32 -0.59
C LEU A 194 18.77 6.50 0.82
N LEU A 195 19.87 7.24 0.99
CA LEU A 195 20.45 7.50 2.31
C LEU A 195 19.49 8.25 3.23
N TYR A 196 18.67 9.16 2.67
CA TYR A 196 17.69 9.92 3.45
C TYR A 196 16.34 9.19 3.63
N THR A 197 16.02 8.24 2.76
CA THR A 197 14.76 7.48 2.83
C THR A 197 14.92 6.14 3.54
N SER A 198 16.15 5.65 3.71
CA SER A 198 16.40 4.43 4.50
C SER A 198 16.03 4.67 5.97
N PRO A 199 15.32 3.73 6.62
CA PRO A 199 15.04 3.84 8.04
C PRO A 199 16.38 3.94 8.81
N SER A 200 16.48 4.95 9.66
CA SER A 200 17.62 5.09 10.56
C SER A 200 17.67 3.87 11.50
N PRO A 201 18.86 3.43 11.96
CA PRO A 201 18.95 2.43 13.01
C PRO A 201 18.16 2.78 14.30
N ARG A 202 17.77 4.05 14.47
CA ARG A 202 16.88 4.50 15.55
C ARG A 202 15.38 4.26 15.26
N ASP A 203 15.02 3.90 14.03
CA ASP A 203 13.63 3.62 13.62
C ASP A 203 13.32 2.10 13.68
N THR A 204 14.30 1.28 14.10
CA THR A 204 14.21 -0.14 14.40
C THR A 204 14.21 -0.37 15.89
#